data_4a421f06440a9fc3c1e6fccbfe4a9381
#
_entry.id   4a421f06440a9fc3c1e6fccbfe4a9381
#
_cell.length_a   1.000
_cell.length_b   1.000
_cell.length_c   1.000
_cell.angle_alpha   90.00
_cell.angle_beta   90.00
_cell.angle_gamma   90.00
#
_symmetry.space_group_name_H-M   'P 1'
#
loop_
_entity.id
_entity.type
_entity.pdbx_description
1 polymer ?
#
loop_
_entity_poly.entity_id
_entity_poly.type
_entity_poly.pdbx_seq_one_letter_code
_entity_poly.pdbx_strand_id
1 'polypeptide(L)'
;MALLMIGSIINYLTRSTLGVAAPTILQDLHITAQQYSWIVSTFQGAIMLQPICGYVLDVVGLKTGFALFAIAWSLVSMAHSLAHSWPALAGLRGLLGFAEGCANPAGMKATAEWFPAKERGLAGGLFNIGASVGSMLAPPIVVWAILTYNWRAAFVITGLMGLAWVTLWLSFYDSPDRHPRLSAAERDYIVSGQEAHLRGDGTRPSMGRILHQRNFWGIALPRFLADPTWGTLTFWMPLYLNSVRHFDLKQIALFAWMPFLAADLGSMFGGVVSLWLQKHAGLSLINARRGAFTVGAVLMMGMSFVGLVGNPYAAVALLCLGGFAHQTLSVTVITMASDLFKRNEVATVAGMAGTCGNGGVLVFSLIIGALVAAIGYTPFFVCLGVLDLIGALILWTLVREPHDS
;
A
#
# COMPACT_ATOMS: atom_id res chain seq x y z
N MET A 1 -4.64 -18.63 -5.73
CA MET A 1 -3.62 -17.70 -5.17
C MET A 1 -2.83 -16.97 -6.24
N ALA A 2 -2.27 -17.63 -7.25
CA ALA A 2 -1.49 -16.97 -8.31
C ALA A 2 -2.26 -15.82 -9.03
N LEU A 3 -3.54 -16.01 -9.34
CA LEU A 3 -4.37 -14.95 -9.94
C LEU A 3 -4.48 -13.70 -9.07
N LEU A 4 -4.65 -13.86 -7.77
CA LEU A 4 -4.72 -12.74 -6.83
C LEU A 4 -3.38 -12.00 -6.75
N MET A 5 -2.28 -12.76 -6.69
CA MET A 5 -0.93 -12.17 -6.65
C MET A 5 -0.64 -11.39 -7.94
N ILE A 6 -0.93 -11.95 -9.11
CA ILE A 6 -0.75 -11.26 -10.41
C ILE A 6 -1.63 -10.00 -10.48
N GLY A 7 -2.88 -10.07 -10.00
CA GLY A 7 -3.76 -8.91 -9.92
C GLY A 7 -3.21 -7.81 -9.03
N SER A 8 -2.64 -8.17 -7.87
CA SER A 8 -1.96 -7.23 -6.97
C SER A 8 -0.72 -6.62 -7.63
N ILE A 9 0.10 -7.43 -8.33
CA ILE A 9 1.27 -6.94 -9.07
C ILE A 9 0.86 -5.87 -10.09
N ILE A 10 -0.14 -6.16 -10.92
CA ILE A 10 -0.59 -5.23 -11.96
C ILE A 10 -1.22 -3.97 -11.34
N ASN A 11 -2.00 -4.10 -10.29
CA ASN A 11 -2.59 -2.96 -9.58
C ASN A 11 -1.51 -2.00 -9.07
N TYR A 12 -0.49 -2.51 -8.38
CA TYR A 12 0.60 -1.65 -7.85
C TYR A 12 1.54 -1.13 -8.93
N LEU A 13 1.75 -1.89 -10.01
CA LEU A 13 2.47 -1.42 -11.19
C LEU A 13 1.73 -0.22 -11.83
N THR A 14 0.41 -0.33 -12.04
CA THR A 14 -0.42 0.76 -12.57
C THR A 14 -0.40 1.99 -11.66
N ARG A 15 -0.50 1.79 -10.35
CA ARG A 15 -0.42 2.84 -9.33
C ARG A 15 0.90 3.61 -9.39
N SER A 16 2.01 2.89 -9.50
CA SER A 16 3.37 3.45 -9.51
C SER A 16 3.75 4.12 -10.84
N THR A 17 3.03 3.84 -11.93
CA THR A 17 3.33 4.35 -13.27
C THR A 17 3.44 5.87 -13.31
N LEU A 18 2.53 6.61 -12.64
CA LEU A 18 2.60 8.08 -12.59
C LEU A 18 3.89 8.55 -11.91
N GLY A 19 4.26 7.96 -10.78
CA GLY A 19 5.46 8.37 -10.03
C GLY A 19 6.73 8.20 -10.85
N VAL A 20 6.87 7.07 -11.54
CA VAL A 20 8.03 6.79 -12.41
C VAL A 20 8.04 7.69 -13.65
N ALA A 21 6.88 7.95 -14.24
CA ALA A 21 6.76 8.81 -15.42
C ALA A 21 6.73 10.31 -15.09
N ALA A 22 6.64 10.68 -13.80
CA ALA A 22 6.50 12.07 -13.36
C ALA A 22 7.56 13.02 -13.94
N PRO A 23 8.87 12.70 -13.95
CA PRO A 23 9.87 13.60 -14.54
C PRO A 23 9.55 14.01 -15.99
N THR A 24 9.12 13.03 -16.80
CA THR A 24 8.78 13.25 -18.21
C THR A 24 7.44 13.99 -18.37
N ILE A 25 6.43 13.61 -17.58
CA ILE A 25 5.08 14.21 -17.64
C ILE A 25 5.14 15.68 -17.23
N LEU A 26 5.87 16.01 -16.16
CA LEU A 26 5.98 17.38 -15.66
C LEU A 26 6.65 18.29 -16.69
N GLN A 27 7.66 17.79 -17.41
CA GLN A 27 8.31 18.52 -18.48
C GLN A 27 7.39 18.70 -19.71
N ASP A 28 6.74 17.62 -20.17
CA ASP A 28 5.91 17.63 -21.38
C ASP A 28 4.65 18.50 -21.23
N LEU A 29 4.02 18.47 -20.07
CA LEU A 29 2.78 19.22 -19.80
C LEU A 29 3.00 20.50 -18.99
N HIS A 30 4.25 20.90 -18.73
CA HIS A 30 4.60 22.08 -17.92
C HIS A 30 3.91 22.14 -16.55
N ILE A 31 3.87 20.99 -15.86
CA ILE A 31 3.20 20.80 -14.57
C ILE A 31 4.14 21.21 -13.44
N THR A 32 3.66 22.06 -12.54
CA THR A 32 4.39 22.43 -11.32
C THR A 32 4.33 21.30 -10.27
N ALA A 33 5.27 21.32 -9.32
CA ALA A 33 5.27 20.38 -8.19
C ALA A 33 3.96 20.47 -7.37
N GLN A 34 3.38 21.66 -7.24
CA GLN A 34 2.10 21.85 -6.56
C GLN A 34 0.95 21.20 -7.33
N GLN A 35 0.86 21.38 -8.64
CA GLN A 35 -0.14 20.72 -9.47
C GLN A 35 0.02 19.19 -9.45
N TYR A 36 1.27 18.72 -9.45
CA TYR A 36 1.56 17.29 -9.30
C TYR A 36 1.07 16.75 -7.95
N SER A 37 1.25 17.51 -6.86
CA SER A 37 0.72 17.10 -5.55
C SER A 37 -0.80 16.98 -5.54
N TRP A 38 -1.52 17.83 -6.26
CA TRP A 38 -2.98 17.71 -6.41
C TRP A 38 -3.37 16.44 -7.18
N ILE A 39 -2.64 16.11 -8.25
CA ILE A 39 -2.84 14.87 -9.01
C ILE A 39 -2.67 13.63 -8.10
N VAL A 40 -1.60 13.59 -7.31
CA VAL A 40 -1.34 12.50 -6.35
C VAL A 40 -2.41 12.47 -5.25
N SER A 41 -2.76 13.63 -4.70
CA SER A 41 -3.73 13.74 -3.60
C SER A 41 -5.15 13.35 -4.01
N THR A 42 -5.54 13.62 -5.26
CA THR A 42 -6.85 13.20 -5.79
C THR A 42 -6.95 11.68 -5.82
N PHE A 43 -5.88 10.98 -6.20
CA PHE A 43 -5.82 9.52 -6.13
C PHE A 43 -5.94 9.02 -4.69
N GLN A 44 -5.18 9.61 -3.76
CA GLN A 44 -5.20 9.20 -2.36
C GLN A 44 -6.54 9.46 -1.68
N GLY A 45 -7.18 10.58 -1.98
CA GLY A 45 -8.53 10.87 -1.50
C GLY A 45 -9.58 9.87 -2.03
N ALA A 46 -9.47 9.51 -3.31
CA ALA A 46 -10.40 8.57 -3.92
C ALA A 46 -10.24 7.13 -3.40
N ILE A 47 -9.01 6.68 -3.17
CA ILE A 47 -8.76 5.33 -2.62
C ILE A 47 -9.27 5.18 -1.17
N MET A 48 -9.43 6.28 -0.43
CA MET A 48 -10.06 6.27 0.89
C MET A 48 -11.52 5.81 0.85
N LEU A 49 -12.17 5.83 -0.33
CA LEU A 49 -13.51 5.31 -0.55
C LEU A 49 -13.57 3.78 -0.71
N GLN A 50 -12.47 3.07 -0.50
CA GLN A 50 -12.40 1.60 -0.56
C GLN A 50 -13.50 0.84 0.22
N PRO A 51 -14.09 1.35 1.34
CA PRO A 51 -15.22 0.66 1.98
C PRO A 51 -16.46 0.57 1.08
N ILE A 52 -16.68 1.56 0.20
CA ILE A 52 -17.77 1.54 -0.79
C ILE A 52 -17.50 0.44 -1.82
N CYS A 53 -16.25 0.30 -2.27
CA CYS A 53 -15.86 -0.77 -3.18
C CYS A 53 -16.08 -2.15 -2.56
N GLY A 54 -15.74 -2.32 -1.27
CA GLY A 54 -16.02 -3.54 -0.52
C GLY A 54 -17.51 -3.90 -0.48
N TYR A 55 -18.37 -2.91 -0.21
CA TYR A 55 -19.82 -3.09 -0.24
C TYR A 55 -20.32 -3.54 -1.62
N VAL A 56 -19.83 -2.93 -2.70
CA VAL A 56 -20.18 -3.34 -4.07
C VAL A 56 -19.77 -4.78 -4.33
N LEU A 57 -18.59 -5.21 -3.89
CA LEU A 57 -18.13 -6.60 -4.00
C LEU A 57 -19.03 -7.58 -3.22
N ASP A 58 -19.59 -7.14 -2.10
CA ASP A 58 -20.51 -7.97 -1.31
C ASP A 58 -21.85 -8.14 -1.98
N VAL A 59 -22.38 -7.09 -2.64
CA VAL A 59 -23.68 -7.12 -3.32
C VAL A 59 -23.60 -7.81 -4.68
N VAL A 60 -22.59 -7.48 -5.50
CA VAL A 60 -22.47 -7.99 -6.89
C VAL A 60 -21.80 -9.36 -6.94
N GLY A 61 -21.07 -9.73 -5.88
CA GLY A 61 -20.24 -10.92 -5.83
C GLY A 61 -18.81 -10.66 -6.30
N LEU A 62 -17.87 -11.44 -5.75
CA LEU A 62 -16.45 -11.20 -5.93
C LEU A 62 -16.00 -11.34 -7.39
N LYS A 63 -16.41 -12.41 -8.09
CA LYS A 63 -15.98 -12.67 -9.49
C LYS A 63 -16.31 -11.50 -10.41
N THR A 64 -17.57 -11.09 -10.44
CA THR A 64 -18.06 -10.03 -11.32
C THR A 64 -17.65 -8.65 -10.83
N GLY A 65 -17.80 -8.39 -9.54
CA GLY A 65 -17.47 -7.08 -8.95
C GLY A 65 -15.99 -6.73 -9.13
N PHE A 66 -15.08 -7.66 -8.85
CA PHE A 66 -13.65 -7.42 -9.02
C PHE A 66 -13.27 -7.25 -10.49
N ALA A 67 -13.87 -8.05 -11.41
CA ALA A 67 -13.67 -7.87 -12.85
C ALA A 67 -14.12 -6.48 -13.34
N LEU A 68 -15.29 -6.00 -12.90
CA LEU A 68 -15.80 -4.66 -13.27
C LEU A 68 -14.85 -3.54 -12.82
N PHE A 69 -14.41 -3.59 -11.57
CA PHE A 69 -13.42 -2.64 -11.07
C PHE A 69 -12.10 -2.74 -11.82
N ALA A 70 -11.65 -3.96 -12.15
CA ALA A 70 -10.41 -4.17 -12.87
C ALA A 70 -10.48 -3.66 -14.32
N ILE A 71 -11.60 -3.84 -15.00
CA ILE A 71 -11.85 -3.22 -16.30
C ILE A 71 -11.81 -1.70 -16.17
N ALA A 72 -12.50 -1.15 -15.15
CA ALA A 72 -12.55 0.28 -14.92
C ALA A 72 -11.16 0.88 -14.71
N TRP A 73 -10.35 0.33 -13.77
CA TRP A 73 -9.00 0.86 -13.55
C TRP A 73 -8.10 0.70 -14.77
N SER A 74 -8.24 -0.39 -15.53
CA SER A 74 -7.46 -0.61 -16.74
C SER A 74 -7.78 0.41 -17.84
N LEU A 75 -9.06 0.66 -18.09
CA LEU A 75 -9.51 1.66 -19.06
C LEU A 75 -9.13 3.07 -18.61
N VAL A 76 -9.29 3.39 -17.33
CA VAL A 76 -8.88 4.68 -16.78
C VAL A 76 -7.36 4.85 -16.85
N SER A 77 -6.57 3.79 -16.59
CA SER A 77 -5.13 3.82 -16.82
C SER A 77 -4.81 4.19 -18.28
N MET A 78 -5.40 3.50 -19.22
CA MET A 78 -5.21 3.82 -20.64
C MET A 78 -5.64 5.25 -21.00
N ALA A 79 -6.74 5.74 -20.40
CA ALA A 79 -7.24 7.09 -20.63
C ALA A 79 -6.25 8.19 -20.19
N HIS A 80 -5.30 7.90 -19.26
CA HIS A 80 -4.23 8.86 -18.92
C HIS A 80 -3.38 9.24 -20.15
N SER A 81 -3.28 8.36 -21.15
CA SER A 81 -2.57 8.66 -22.40
C SER A 81 -3.21 9.81 -23.20
N LEU A 82 -4.47 10.09 -22.97
CA LEU A 82 -5.23 11.14 -23.63
C LEU A 82 -5.18 12.48 -22.85
N ALA A 83 -4.52 12.52 -21.71
CA ALA A 83 -4.46 13.72 -20.90
C ALA A 83 -3.47 14.76 -21.49
N HIS A 84 -3.95 15.99 -21.61
CA HIS A 84 -3.17 17.13 -22.09
C HIS A 84 -3.01 18.25 -21.05
N SER A 85 -3.51 18.03 -19.83
CA SER A 85 -3.47 19.02 -18.76
C SER A 85 -3.45 18.37 -17.39
N TRP A 86 -2.96 19.08 -16.38
CA TRP A 86 -2.96 18.58 -15.01
C TRP A 86 -4.36 18.32 -14.43
N PRO A 87 -5.43 19.11 -14.72
CA PRO A 87 -6.77 18.78 -14.22
C PRO A 87 -7.32 17.49 -14.81
N ALA A 88 -7.03 17.22 -16.10
CA ALA A 88 -7.42 15.94 -16.73
C ALA A 88 -6.71 14.78 -16.04
N LEU A 89 -5.40 14.88 -15.78
CA LEU A 89 -4.65 13.89 -15.02
C LEU A 89 -5.20 13.71 -13.60
N ALA A 90 -5.54 14.80 -12.89
CA ALA A 90 -6.11 14.74 -11.56
C ALA A 90 -7.48 14.03 -11.55
N GLY A 91 -8.36 14.35 -12.49
CA GLY A 91 -9.65 13.67 -12.64
C GLY A 91 -9.50 12.18 -12.91
N LEU A 92 -8.63 11.81 -13.86
CA LEU A 92 -8.33 10.42 -14.17
C LEU A 92 -7.70 9.68 -12.99
N ARG A 93 -6.83 10.35 -12.21
CA ARG A 93 -6.24 9.79 -10.99
C ARG A 93 -7.29 9.55 -9.90
N GLY A 94 -8.27 10.44 -9.75
CA GLY A 94 -9.40 10.22 -8.86
C GLY A 94 -10.22 9.00 -9.25
N LEU A 95 -10.57 8.88 -10.53
CA LEU A 95 -11.28 7.71 -11.05
C LEU A 95 -10.45 6.42 -10.88
N LEU A 96 -9.15 6.48 -11.13
CA LEU A 96 -8.24 5.36 -10.94
C LEU A 96 -8.17 4.94 -9.48
N GLY A 97 -7.99 5.89 -8.55
CA GLY A 97 -7.93 5.64 -7.12
C GLY A 97 -9.20 4.98 -6.58
N PHE A 98 -10.36 5.43 -7.04
CA PHE A 98 -11.63 4.79 -6.70
C PHE A 98 -11.70 3.34 -7.24
N ALA A 99 -11.38 3.13 -8.52
CA ALA A 99 -11.43 1.80 -9.12
C ALA A 99 -10.40 0.84 -8.49
N GLU A 100 -9.18 1.30 -8.19
CA GLU A 100 -8.14 0.51 -7.52
C GLU A 100 -8.42 0.25 -6.04
N GLY A 101 -9.27 1.07 -5.41
CA GLY A 101 -9.68 0.90 -4.01
C GLY A 101 -10.34 -0.44 -3.70
N CYS A 102 -10.85 -1.14 -4.71
CA CYS A 102 -11.44 -2.47 -4.53
C CYS A 102 -10.38 -3.58 -4.33
N ALA A 103 -9.13 -3.38 -4.72
CA ALA A 103 -8.13 -4.46 -4.78
C ALA A 103 -7.88 -5.13 -3.42
N ASN A 104 -7.71 -4.34 -2.35
CA ASN A 104 -7.53 -4.87 -1.00
C ASN A 104 -8.76 -5.61 -0.47
N PRO A 105 -9.98 -5.02 -0.50
CA PRO A 105 -11.20 -5.75 -0.14
C PRO A 105 -11.41 -7.03 -0.94
N ALA A 106 -11.14 -7.01 -2.26
CA ALA A 106 -11.26 -8.18 -3.11
C ALA A 106 -10.25 -9.29 -2.73
N GLY A 107 -9.00 -8.92 -2.49
CA GLY A 107 -7.95 -9.85 -2.05
C GLY A 107 -8.28 -10.50 -0.70
N MET A 108 -8.75 -9.71 0.26
CA MET A 108 -9.18 -10.23 1.57
C MET A 108 -10.39 -11.15 1.45
N LYS A 109 -11.39 -10.78 0.65
CA LYS A 109 -12.60 -11.60 0.41
C LYS A 109 -12.25 -12.91 -0.29
N ALA A 110 -11.44 -12.88 -1.36
CA ALA A 110 -10.99 -14.08 -2.05
C ALA A 110 -10.20 -15.02 -1.12
N THR A 111 -9.32 -14.46 -0.28
CA THR A 111 -8.56 -15.22 0.71
C THR A 111 -9.51 -15.86 1.74
N ALA A 112 -10.55 -15.15 2.19
CA ALA A 112 -11.53 -15.67 3.12
C ALA A 112 -12.39 -16.78 2.50
N GLU A 113 -12.72 -16.69 1.20
CA GLU A 113 -13.52 -17.69 0.49
C GLU A 113 -12.73 -18.99 0.19
N TRP A 114 -11.44 -18.86 -0.18
CA TRP A 114 -10.66 -20.00 -0.69
C TRP A 114 -9.75 -20.67 0.33
N PHE A 115 -9.47 -20.03 1.48
CA PHE A 115 -8.53 -20.58 2.44
C PHE A 115 -9.17 -20.81 3.81
N PRO A 116 -8.90 -21.99 4.42
CA PRO A 116 -9.22 -22.22 5.83
C PRO A 116 -8.59 -21.15 6.71
N ALA A 117 -9.21 -20.85 7.85
CA ALA A 117 -8.75 -19.78 8.74
C ALA A 117 -7.27 -19.90 9.14
N LYS A 118 -6.76 -21.10 9.29
CA LYS A 118 -5.35 -21.37 9.63
C LYS A 118 -4.36 -20.93 8.55
N GLU A 119 -4.78 -20.92 7.27
CA GLU A 119 -3.93 -20.64 6.11
C GLU A 119 -4.08 -19.20 5.60
N ARG A 120 -5.10 -18.47 6.05
CA ARG A 120 -5.39 -17.10 5.59
C ARG A 120 -4.24 -16.12 5.82
N GLY A 121 -3.49 -16.30 6.92
CA GLY A 121 -2.33 -15.45 7.19
C GLY A 121 -1.24 -15.59 6.12
N LEU A 122 -0.95 -16.82 5.70
CA LEU A 122 0.01 -17.10 4.63
C LEU A 122 -0.50 -16.59 3.27
N ALA A 123 -1.78 -16.84 2.96
CA ALA A 123 -2.40 -16.40 1.73
C ALA A 123 -2.44 -14.85 1.62
N GLY A 124 -2.77 -14.16 2.71
CA GLY A 124 -2.71 -12.70 2.78
C GLY A 124 -1.29 -12.15 2.64
N GLY A 125 -0.30 -12.82 3.21
CA GLY A 125 1.12 -12.50 3.03
C GLY A 125 1.55 -12.60 1.57
N LEU A 126 1.19 -13.69 0.89
CA LEU A 126 1.46 -13.88 -0.55
C LEU A 126 0.77 -12.82 -1.43
N PHE A 127 -0.46 -12.42 -1.07
CA PHE A 127 -1.15 -11.33 -1.75
C PHE A 127 -0.40 -9.99 -1.61
N ASN A 128 0.11 -9.69 -0.40
CA ASN A 128 0.86 -8.47 -0.12
C ASN A 128 2.24 -8.44 -0.82
N ILE A 129 2.90 -9.57 -1.02
CA ILE A 129 4.13 -9.67 -1.83
C ILE A 129 3.87 -9.13 -3.26
N GLY A 130 2.68 -9.38 -3.81
CA GLY A 130 2.29 -8.84 -5.10
C GLY A 130 2.38 -7.31 -5.18
N ALA A 131 2.08 -6.61 -4.09
CA ALA A 131 2.18 -5.14 -4.03
C ALA A 131 3.62 -4.64 -4.19
N SER A 132 4.56 -5.26 -3.48
CA SER A 132 5.97 -4.90 -3.58
C SER A 132 6.56 -5.27 -4.93
N VAL A 133 6.25 -6.48 -5.43
CA VAL A 133 6.70 -6.92 -6.77
C VAL A 133 6.18 -5.98 -7.86
N GLY A 134 4.91 -5.54 -7.77
CA GLY A 134 4.35 -4.56 -8.70
C GLY A 134 5.09 -3.23 -8.68
N SER A 135 5.40 -2.73 -7.48
CA SER A 135 6.17 -1.49 -7.30
C SER A 135 7.62 -1.63 -7.78
N MET A 136 8.25 -2.81 -7.62
CA MET A 136 9.58 -3.11 -8.15
C MET A 136 9.62 -3.20 -9.68
N LEU A 137 8.58 -3.78 -10.30
CA LEU A 137 8.51 -3.92 -11.75
C LEU A 137 8.15 -2.60 -12.46
N ALA A 138 7.55 -1.65 -11.76
CA ALA A 138 7.13 -0.39 -12.37
C ALA A 138 8.29 0.42 -12.97
N PRO A 139 9.41 0.71 -12.27
CA PRO A 139 10.50 1.49 -12.86
C PRO A 139 11.06 0.90 -14.15
N PRO A 140 11.46 -0.38 -14.24
CA PRO A 140 12.00 -0.92 -15.48
C PRO A 140 10.98 -0.97 -16.63
N ILE A 141 9.73 -1.36 -16.36
CA ILE A 141 8.69 -1.46 -17.40
C ILE A 141 8.28 -0.07 -17.92
N VAL A 142 8.03 0.87 -17.02
CA VAL A 142 7.59 2.22 -17.36
C VAL A 142 8.70 2.98 -18.08
N VAL A 143 9.93 2.89 -17.62
CA VAL A 143 11.07 3.55 -18.29
C VAL A 143 11.33 2.93 -19.66
N TRP A 144 11.25 1.60 -19.79
CA TRP A 144 11.33 0.96 -21.10
C TRP A 144 10.27 1.51 -22.07
N ALA A 145 9.03 1.63 -21.62
CA ALA A 145 7.94 2.16 -22.43
C ALA A 145 8.18 3.64 -22.83
N ILE A 146 8.70 4.45 -21.90
CA ILE A 146 9.02 5.87 -22.14
C ILE A 146 10.15 6.01 -23.17
N LEU A 147 11.22 5.24 -23.02
CA LEU A 147 12.40 5.31 -23.91
C LEU A 147 12.12 4.75 -25.32
N THR A 148 11.23 3.74 -25.40
CA THR A 148 10.90 3.11 -26.69
C THR A 148 9.83 3.91 -27.46
N TYR A 149 8.88 4.49 -26.74
CA TYR A 149 7.74 5.21 -27.32
C TYR A 149 7.60 6.62 -26.72
N ASN A 150 6.91 6.71 -25.58
CA ASN A 150 6.70 7.93 -24.78
C ASN A 150 6.00 7.59 -23.47
N TRP A 151 5.80 8.58 -22.57
CA TRP A 151 5.14 8.38 -21.29
C TRP A 151 3.67 7.93 -21.42
N ARG A 152 2.97 8.32 -22.51
CA ARG A 152 1.59 7.91 -22.78
C ARG A 152 1.47 6.40 -23.00
N ALA A 153 2.44 5.83 -23.70
CA ALA A 153 2.50 4.40 -23.95
C ALA A 153 2.64 3.58 -22.66
N ALA A 154 3.33 4.10 -21.65
CA ALA A 154 3.45 3.41 -20.36
C ALA A 154 2.07 3.17 -19.70
N PHE A 155 1.16 4.13 -19.75
CA PHE A 155 -0.20 3.98 -19.22
C PHE A 155 -1.05 3.03 -20.08
N VAL A 156 -0.87 3.04 -21.39
CA VAL A 156 -1.58 2.10 -22.29
C VAL A 156 -1.11 0.66 -22.03
N ILE A 157 0.19 0.44 -21.91
CA ILE A 157 0.78 -0.88 -21.67
C ILE A 157 0.30 -1.44 -20.33
N THR A 158 0.37 -0.65 -19.26
CA THR A 158 -0.07 -1.09 -17.94
C THR A 158 -1.58 -1.35 -17.87
N GLY A 159 -2.38 -0.54 -18.57
CA GLY A 159 -3.81 -0.78 -18.71
C GLY A 159 -4.14 -2.05 -19.52
N LEU A 160 -3.41 -2.31 -20.60
CA LEU A 160 -3.56 -3.56 -21.37
C LEU A 160 -3.20 -4.80 -20.56
N MET A 161 -2.15 -4.72 -19.73
CA MET A 161 -1.82 -5.80 -18.79
C MET A 161 -2.98 -6.07 -17.81
N GLY A 162 -3.65 -5.02 -17.32
CA GLY A 162 -4.85 -5.15 -16.50
C GLY A 162 -6.00 -5.85 -17.23
N LEU A 163 -6.30 -5.47 -18.48
CA LEU A 163 -7.33 -6.14 -19.28
C LEU A 163 -6.99 -7.60 -19.58
N ALA A 164 -5.72 -7.88 -19.87
CA ALA A 164 -5.26 -9.27 -20.05
C ALA A 164 -5.46 -10.10 -18.78
N TRP A 165 -5.18 -9.52 -17.61
CA TRP A 165 -5.45 -10.17 -16.33
C TRP A 165 -6.95 -10.39 -16.10
N VAL A 166 -7.81 -9.44 -16.45
CA VAL A 166 -9.27 -9.61 -16.34
C VAL A 166 -9.76 -10.82 -17.14
N THR A 167 -9.22 -11.06 -18.32
CA THR A 167 -9.58 -12.26 -19.13
C THR A 167 -9.18 -13.54 -18.41
N LEU A 168 -8.00 -13.57 -17.76
CA LEU A 168 -7.56 -14.70 -16.94
C LEU A 168 -8.46 -14.86 -15.70
N TRP A 169 -8.80 -13.74 -15.02
CA TRP A 169 -9.66 -13.75 -13.86
C TRP A 169 -11.03 -14.35 -14.17
N LEU A 170 -11.70 -13.86 -15.21
CA LEU A 170 -13.03 -14.34 -15.61
C LEU A 170 -13.03 -15.81 -16.06
N SER A 171 -11.91 -16.26 -16.69
CA SER A 171 -11.77 -17.62 -17.20
C SER A 171 -11.43 -18.66 -16.13
N PHE A 172 -10.66 -18.26 -15.10
CA PHE A 172 -10.11 -19.21 -14.13
C PHE A 172 -10.61 -19.05 -12.71
N TYR A 173 -11.17 -17.88 -12.34
CA TYR A 173 -11.71 -17.69 -11.02
C TYR A 173 -13.18 -18.09 -10.94
N ASP A 174 -13.52 -18.85 -9.90
CA ASP A 174 -14.89 -19.03 -9.46
C ASP A 174 -14.92 -19.16 -7.92
N SER A 175 -16.11 -19.16 -7.30
CA SER A 175 -16.23 -19.45 -5.88
C SER A 175 -15.98 -20.95 -5.62
N PRO A 176 -15.51 -21.35 -4.44
CA PRO A 176 -15.29 -22.77 -4.11
C PRO A 176 -16.51 -23.65 -4.35
N ASP A 177 -17.71 -23.10 -4.14
CA ASP A 177 -18.97 -23.85 -4.32
C ASP A 177 -19.28 -24.18 -5.79
N ARG A 178 -18.77 -23.39 -6.74
CA ARG A 178 -19.07 -23.48 -8.17
C ARG A 178 -17.89 -23.88 -9.02
N HIS A 179 -16.69 -23.99 -8.44
CA HIS A 179 -15.47 -24.22 -9.21
C HIS A 179 -15.42 -25.63 -9.79
N PRO A 180 -15.41 -25.80 -11.13
CA PRO A 180 -15.59 -27.09 -11.77
C PRO A 180 -14.41 -28.07 -11.59
N ARG A 181 -13.23 -27.55 -11.22
CA ARG A 181 -12.00 -28.35 -11.05
C ARG A 181 -11.71 -28.68 -9.59
N LEU A 182 -12.55 -28.26 -8.65
CA LEU A 182 -12.35 -28.51 -7.23
C LEU A 182 -12.92 -29.89 -6.88
N SER A 183 -12.11 -30.76 -6.27
CA SER A 183 -12.56 -32.06 -5.79
C SER A 183 -13.52 -31.90 -4.60
N ALA A 184 -14.40 -32.89 -4.36
CA ALA A 184 -15.28 -32.86 -3.21
C ALA A 184 -14.50 -32.79 -1.88
N ALA A 185 -13.39 -33.53 -1.79
CA ALA A 185 -12.54 -33.54 -0.59
C ALA A 185 -11.86 -32.18 -0.33
N GLU A 186 -11.39 -31.49 -1.37
CA GLU A 186 -10.85 -30.13 -1.24
C GLU A 186 -11.93 -29.12 -0.84
N ARG A 187 -13.13 -29.24 -1.44
CA ARG A 187 -14.26 -28.38 -1.05
C ARG A 187 -14.61 -28.56 0.42
N ASP A 188 -14.72 -29.81 0.87
CA ASP A 188 -15.01 -30.14 2.27
C ASP A 188 -13.92 -29.62 3.20
N TYR A 189 -12.65 -29.71 2.80
CA TYR A 189 -11.52 -29.13 3.55
C TYR A 189 -11.63 -27.61 3.67
N ILE A 190 -11.95 -26.91 2.57
CA ILE A 190 -12.10 -25.45 2.57
C ILE A 190 -13.31 -25.07 3.44
N VAL A 191 -14.47 -25.71 3.24
CA VAL A 191 -15.72 -25.36 3.94
C VAL A 191 -15.66 -25.72 5.42
N SER A 192 -15.13 -26.90 5.78
CA SER A 192 -14.99 -27.32 7.19
C SER A 192 -13.95 -26.51 7.94
N GLY A 193 -12.91 -26.01 7.23
CA GLY A 193 -11.89 -25.13 7.79
C GLY A 193 -12.33 -23.65 7.85
N GLN A 194 -13.46 -23.31 7.26
CA GLN A 194 -14.14 -22.04 7.43
C GLN A 194 -14.87 -22.07 8.76
N GLU A 195 -14.32 -21.40 9.74
CA GLU A 195 -14.83 -21.41 11.11
C GLU A 195 -16.32 -21.03 11.19
N ALA A 196 -17.11 -21.88 11.84
CA ALA A 196 -18.53 -21.62 12.11
C ALA A 196 -18.77 -20.31 12.91
N HIS A 197 -17.77 -19.80 13.61
CA HIS A 197 -17.82 -18.53 14.34
C HIS A 197 -17.42 -17.29 13.49
N LEU A 198 -17.00 -17.42 12.22
CA LEU A 198 -17.14 -16.33 11.25
C LEU A 198 -18.61 -16.02 10.97
N ARG A 199 -19.50 -16.92 11.31
CA ARG A 199 -20.92 -16.60 11.51
C ARG A 199 -21.14 -15.74 12.73
N GLY A 200 -20.12 -15.02 13.27
CA GLY A 200 -20.17 -14.04 14.35
C GLY A 200 -21.38 -14.18 15.29
N ASP A 201 -21.29 -13.75 16.48
CA ASP A 201 -22.43 -13.58 17.40
C ASP A 201 -23.56 -12.66 16.82
N GLY A 202 -23.59 -12.47 15.49
CA GLY A 202 -24.55 -11.62 14.77
C GLY A 202 -24.39 -10.13 15.02
N THR A 203 -23.47 -9.71 15.87
CA THR A 203 -23.22 -8.30 16.13
C THR A 203 -22.36 -7.69 15.03
N ARG A 204 -22.93 -6.75 14.30
CA ARG A 204 -22.15 -5.97 13.30
C ARG A 204 -21.17 -5.06 14.01
N PRO A 205 -19.91 -4.93 13.52
CA PRO A 205 -18.97 -3.99 14.09
C PRO A 205 -19.53 -2.56 13.96
N SER A 206 -19.51 -1.81 15.04
CA SER A 206 -19.94 -0.42 15.04
C SER A 206 -18.74 0.48 14.83
N MET A 207 -18.66 1.17 13.68
CA MET A 207 -17.60 2.15 13.40
C MET A 207 -17.55 3.24 14.49
N GLY A 208 -18.72 3.70 14.96
CA GLY A 208 -18.79 4.68 16.05
C GLY A 208 -18.14 4.18 17.33
N ARG A 209 -18.39 2.92 17.72
CA ARG A 209 -17.75 2.31 18.89
C ARG A 209 -16.24 2.19 18.75
N ILE A 210 -15.77 1.80 17.55
CA ILE A 210 -14.32 1.68 17.26
C ILE A 210 -13.64 3.04 17.38
N LEU A 211 -14.22 4.11 16.85
CA LEU A 211 -13.69 5.47 16.94
C LEU A 211 -13.54 5.98 18.38
N HIS A 212 -14.33 5.47 19.33
CA HIS A 212 -14.22 5.82 20.75
C HIS A 212 -13.17 4.96 21.48
N GLN A 213 -12.65 3.91 20.86
CA GLN A 213 -11.64 3.05 21.49
C GLN A 213 -10.24 3.68 21.38
N ARG A 214 -9.58 3.81 22.54
CA ARG A 214 -8.22 4.35 22.61
C ARG A 214 -7.22 3.55 21.80
N ASN A 215 -7.33 2.21 21.77
CA ASN A 215 -6.47 1.32 21.02
C ASN A 215 -6.57 1.56 19.51
N PHE A 216 -7.74 1.97 18.99
CA PHE A 216 -7.90 2.34 17.58
C PHE A 216 -6.99 3.52 17.21
N TRP A 217 -7.01 4.60 17.99
CA TRP A 217 -6.16 5.77 17.74
C TRP A 217 -4.68 5.46 17.97
N GLY A 218 -4.37 4.51 18.86
CA GLY A 218 -3.02 3.97 19.04
C GLY A 218 -2.49 3.23 17.81
N ILE A 219 -3.35 2.75 16.90
CA ILE A 219 -2.98 2.15 15.62
C ILE A 219 -3.08 3.18 14.47
N ALA A 220 -4.16 3.93 14.41
CA ALA A 220 -4.50 4.80 13.29
C ALA A 220 -3.55 6.01 13.17
N LEU A 221 -3.19 6.65 14.30
CA LEU A 221 -2.29 7.81 14.29
C LEU A 221 -0.84 7.45 13.90
N PRO A 222 -0.22 6.36 14.43
CA PRO A 222 1.08 5.91 13.92
C PRO A 222 1.06 5.61 12.43
N ARG A 223 -0.02 5.03 11.88
CA ARG A 223 -0.14 4.83 10.43
C ARG A 223 -0.25 6.14 9.66
N PHE A 224 -1.03 7.11 10.17
CA PHE A 224 -1.10 8.45 9.56
C PHE A 224 0.28 9.12 9.46
N LEU A 225 1.15 8.89 10.45
CA LEU A 225 2.49 9.47 10.50
C LEU A 225 3.52 8.67 9.67
N ALA A 226 3.36 7.36 9.56
CA ALA A 226 4.31 6.46 8.89
C ALA A 226 4.07 6.34 7.37
N ASP A 227 2.80 6.23 6.94
CA ASP A 227 2.46 5.96 5.53
C ASP A 227 2.92 7.08 4.55
N PRO A 228 3.14 8.36 4.95
CA PRO A 228 3.81 9.37 4.13
C PRO A 228 5.15 8.93 3.53
N THR A 229 5.92 8.10 4.24
CA THR A 229 7.17 7.53 3.70
C THR A 229 6.90 6.67 2.48
N TRP A 230 5.90 5.78 2.54
CA TRP A 230 5.51 4.95 1.39
C TRP A 230 5.03 5.80 0.20
N GLY A 231 4.21 6.81 0.48
CA GLY A 231 3.77 7.76 -0.54
C GLY A 231 4.92 8.52 -1.18
N THR A 232 5.91 8.93 -0.39
CA THR A 232 7.11 9.62 -0.88
C THR A 232 7.96 8.70 -1.76
N LEU A 233 8.19 7.46 -1.37
CA LEU A 233 8.90 6.48 -2.19
C LEU A 233 8.17 6.18 -3.50
N THR A 234 6.84 6.10 -3.47
CA THR A 234 6.05 5.74 -4.66
C THR A 234 5.90 6.90 -5.65
N PHE A 235 5.64 8.12 -5.17
CA PHE A 235 5.23 9.23 -6.02
C PHE A 235 6.29 10.31 -6.17
N TRP A 236 7.13 10.57 -5.15
CA TRP A 236 8.06 11.68 -5.13
C TRP A 236 9.52 11.29 -5.35
N MET A 237 9.91 10.05 -5.01
CA MET A 237 11.30 9.59 -5.14
C MET A 237 11.82 9.66 -6.58
N PRO A 238 11.09 9.18 -7.62
CA PRO A 238 11.61 9.28 -8.99
C PRO A 238 11.84 10.74 -9.43
N LEU A 239 10.95 11.64 -9.03
CA LEU A 239 11.08 13.08 -9.31
C LEU A 239 12.28 13.68 -8.55
N TYR A 240 12.49 13.33 -7.27
CA TYR A 240 13.64 13.72 -6.48
C TYR A 240 14.95 13.22 -7.10
N LEU A 241 15.03 11.95 -7.48
CA LEU A 241 16.21 11.37 -8.11
C LEU A 241 16.56 12.08 -9.42
N ASN A 242 15.55 12.43 -10.22
CA ASN A 242 15.77 13.17 -11.47
C ASN A 242 16.15 14.64 -11.22
N SER A 243 15.34 15.39 -10.47
CA SER A 243 15.47 16.85 -10.35
C SER A 243 16.62 17.29 -9.43
N VAL A 244 16.94 16.51 -8.39
CA VAL A 244 17.94 16.89 -7.38
C VAL A 244 19.22 16.06 -7.51
N ARG A 245 19.10 14.78 -7.84
CA ARG A 245 20.24 13.85 -7.96
C ARG A 245 20.72 13.67 -9.39
N HIS A 246 20.02 14.30 -10.36
CA HIS A 246 20.34 14.29 -11.79
C HIS A 246 20.41 12.89 -12.41
N PHE A 247 19.63 11.95 -11.86
CA PHE A 247 19.48 10.62 -12.44
C PHE A 247 18.73 10.72 -13.77
N ASP A 248 19.26 10.09 -14.79
CA ASP A 248 18.54 9.89 -16.03
C ASP A 248 17.48 8.76 -15.87
N LEU A 249 16.63 8.58 -16.88
CA LEU A 249 15.58 7.56 -16.83
C LEU A 249 16.15 6.14 -16.69
N LYS A 250 17.31 5.82 -17.27
CA LYS A 250 17.95 4.52 -17.16
C LYS A 250 18.41 4.24 -15.72
N GLN A 251 18.97 5.25 -15.08
CA GLN A 251 19.36 5.16 -13.66
C GLN A 251 18.14 5.03 -12.75
N ILE A 252 17.03 5.72 -13.05
CA ILE A 252 15.77 5.52 -12.33
C ILE A 252 15.28 4.08 -12.48
N ALA A 253 15.28 3.52 -13.69
CA ALA A 253 14.91 2.13 -13.91
C ALA A 253 15.79 1.15 -13.11
N LEU A 254 17.08 1.47 -12.96
CA LEU A 254 18.04 0.61 -12.28
C LEU A 254 17.97 0.68 -10.76
N PHE A 255 17.61 1.83 -10.18
CA PHE A 255 17.73 2.06 -8.75
C PHE A 255 16.40 2.28 -8.01
N ALA A 256 15.35 2.79 -8.67
CA ALA A 256 14.12 3.16 -7.98
C ALA A 256 13.27 1.98 -7.46
N TRP A 257 13.55 0.75 -7.86
CA TRP A 257 12.91 -0.46 -7.33
C TRP A 257 13.54 -0.94 -6.02
N MET A 258 14.80 -0.59 -5.74
CA MET A 258 15.56 -1.13 -4.60
C MET A 258 14.94 -0.82 -3.24
N PRO A 259 14.37 0.38 -2.96
CA PRO A 259 13.69 0.65 -1.70
C PRO A 259 12.49 -0.26 -1.44
N PHE A 260 11.80 -0.72 -2.47
CA PHE A 260 10.66 -1.65 -2.33
C PHE A 260 11.12 -3.08 -2.00
N LEU A 261 12.23 -3.53 -2.57
CA LEU A 261 12.86 -4.79 -2.16
C LEU A 261 13.34 -4.71 -0.70
N ALA A 262 13.99 -3.62 -0.32
CA ALA A 262 14.42 -3.40 1.06
C ALA A 262 13.21 -3.38 2.02
N ALA A 263 12.07 -2.85 1.58
CA ALA A 263 10.82 -2.86 2.33
C ALA A 263 10.34 -4.29 2.63
N ASP A 264 10.37 -5.21 1.66
CA ASP A 264 9.99 -6.61 1.90
C ASP A 264 10.89 -7.26 2.96
N LEU A 265 12.19 -7.03 2.88
CA LEU A 265 13.12 -7.49 3.91
C LEU A 265 12.82 -6.86 5.29
N GLY A 266 12.44 -5.59 5.32
CA GLY A 266 12.01 -4.89 6.53
C GLY A 266 10.75 -5.49 7.15
N SER A 267 9.78 -5.90 6.34
CA SER A 267 8.58 -6.59 6.81
C SER A 267 8.91 -7.90 7.53
N MET A 268 9.82 -8.71 6.96
CA MET A 268 10.30 -9.94 7.61
C MET A 268 11.05 -9.62 8.90
N PHE A 269 11.93 -8.62 8.87
CA PHE A 269 12.72 -8.19 10.03
C PHE A 269 11.82 -7.73 11.19
N GLY A 270 10.76 -6.95 10.93
CA GLY A 270 9.81 -6.52 11.96
C GLY A 270 9.13 -7.69 12.69
N GLY A 271 8.76 -8.73 11.94
CA GLY A 271 8.24 -9.98 12.51
C GLY A 271 9.27 -10.70 13.38
N VAL A 272 10.51 -10.83 12.88
CA VAL A 272 11.61 -11.47 13.61
C VAL A 272 11.95 -10.71 14.89
N VAL A 273 12.06 -9.39 14.83
CA VAL A 273 12.32 -8.54 16.02
C VAL A 273 11.23 -8.72 17.08
N SER A 274 9.96 -8.72 16.66
CA SER A 274 8.85 -8.94 17.60
C SER A 274 8.93 -10.30 18.30
N LEU A 275 9.22 -11.38 17.55
CA LEU A 275 9.38 -12.73 18.11
C LEU A 275 10.63 -12.81 19.01
N TRP A 276 11.72 -12.19 18.62
CA TRP A 276 12.95 -12.14 19.41
C TRP A 276 12.74 -11.45 20.76
N LEU A 277 12.04 -10.32 20.76
CA LEU A 277 11.72 -9.57 21.98
C LEU A 277 10.82 -10.39 22.93
N GLN A 278 9.85 -11.14 22.40
CA GLN A 278 9.03 -12.04 23.21
C GLN A 278 9.88 -13.15 23.84
N LYS A 279 10.74 -13.82 23.03
CA LYS A 279 11.46 -15.00 23.45
C LYS A 279 12.63 -14.70 24.38
N HIS A 280 13.39 -13.60 24.14
CA HIS A 280 14.65 -13.34 24.84
C HIS A 280 14.52 -12.19 25.87
N ALA A 281 13.65 -11.22 25.64
CA ALA A 281 13.40 -10.13 26.58
C ALA A 281 12.16 -10.40 27.48
N GLY A 282 11.43 -11.50 27.26
CA GLY A 282 10.26 -11.87 28.05
C GLY A 282 9.09 -10.87 27.94
N LEU A 283 9.05 -10.08 26.89
CA LEU A 283 8.01 -9.07 26.72
C LEU A 283 6.68 -9.73 26.33
N SER A 284 5.56 -9.15 26.79
CA SER A 284 4.24 -9.50 26.29
C SER A 284 4.14 -9.27 24.77
N LEU A 285 3.17 -9.91 24.11
CA LEU A 285 2.96 -9.78 22.66
C LEU A 285 2.85 -8.31 22.24
N ILE A 286 2.04 -7.52 22.95
CA ILE A 286 1.81 -6.11 22.63
C ILE A 286 3.08 -5.27 22.86
N ASN A 287 3.80 -5.50 23.95
CA ASN A 287 5.06 -4.78 24.21
C ASN A 287 6.16 -5.15 23.23
N ALA A 288 6.21 -6.40 22.77
CA ALA A 288 7.13 -6.83 21.72
C ALA A 288 6.79 -6.17 20.35
N ARG A 289 5.50 -6.01 20.04
CA ARG A 289 5.06 -5.23 18.85
C ARG A 289 5.47 -3.76 18.96
N ARG A 290 5.23 -3.11 20.12
CA ARG A 290 5.70 -1.73 20.37
C ARG A 290 7.20 -1.61 20.23
N GLY A 291 7.96 -2.55 20.78
CA GLY A 291 9.43 -2.61 20.67
C GLY A 291 9.89 -2.73 19.21
N ALA A 292 9.29 -3.62 18.43
CA ALA A 292 9.63 -3.79 17.01
C ALA A 292 9.29 -2.53 16.19
N PHE A 293 8.14 -1.87 16.47
CA PHE A 293 7.81 -0.58 15.89
C PHE A 293 8.87 0.48 16.23
N THR A 294 9.29 0.55 17.50
CA THR A 294 10.31 1.51 17.96
C THR A 294 11.65 1.28 17.26
N VAL A 295 12.06 0.02 17.06
CA VAL A 295 13.26 -0.31 16.27
C VAL A 295 13.13 0.23 14.84
N GLY A 296 11.99 0.02 14.18
CA GLY A 296 11.71 0.59 12.86
C GLY A 296 11.78 2.11 12.86
N ALA A 297 11.18 2.78 13.85
CA ALA A 297 11.19 4.24 13.99
C ALA A 297 12.62 4.81 14.19
N VAL A 298 13.46 4.12 14.93
CA VAL A 298 14.88 4.49 15.09
C VAL A 298 15.63 4.34 13.77
N LEU A 299 15.44 3.23 13.05
CA LEU A 299 16.04 3.03 11.73
C LEU A 299 15.58 4.09 10.72
N MET A 300 14.32 4.55 10.82
CA MET A 300 13.76 5.60 9.97
C MET A 300 14.49 6.94 10.11
N MET A 301 15.16 7.20 11.23
CA MET A 301 15.99 8.41 11.38
C MET A 301 17.07 8.52 10.28
N GLY A 302 17.50 7.41 9.70
CA GLY A 302 18.40 7.40 8.55
C GLY A 302 17.84 8.14 7.33
N MET A 303 16.52 8.20 7.18
CA MET A 303 15.86 8.96 6.12
C MET A 303 16.16 10.46 6.19
N SER A 304 16.39 11.01 7.39
CA SER A 304 16.75 12.42 7.60
C SER A 304 18.02 12.85 6.84
N PHE A 305 18.90 11.92 6.55
CA PHE A 305 20.18 12.19 5.89
C PHE A 305 20.11 12.14 4.36
N VAL A 306 18.99 11.67 3.77
CA VAL A 306 18.84 11.53 2.30
C VAL A 306 19.13 12.84 1.56
N GLY A 307 18.64 13.97 2.05
CA GLY A 307 18.86 15.27 1.44
C GLY A 307 20.24 15.87 1.73
N LEU A 308 20.97 15.37 2.74
CA LEU A 308 22.22 15.94 3.23
C LEU A 308 23.48 15.30 2.59
N VAL A 309 23.37 14.05 2.14
CA VAL A 309 24.50 13.35 1.51
C VAL A 309 24.76 13.90 0.11
N GLY A 310 26.02 14.12 -0.23
CA GLY A 310 26.43 14.60 -1.57
C GLY A 310 26.38 13.49 -2.63
N ASN A 311 26.67 12.24 -2.25
CA ASN A 311 26.72 11.12 -3.19
C ASN A 311 25.29 10.62 -3.51
N PRO A 312 24.88 10.59 -4.79
CA PRO A 312 23.54 10.15 -5.19
C PRO A 312 23.26 8.68 -4.86
N TYR A 313 24.26 7.81 -4.90
CA TYR A 313 24.11 6.38 -4.54
C TYR A 313 23.95 6.19 -3.02
N ALA A 314 24.59 7.03 -2.21
CA ALA A 314 24.36 7.05 -0.77
C ALA A 314 22.92 7.49 -0.45
N ALA A 315 22.35 8.45 -1.23
CA ALA A 315 20.96 8.82 -1.09
C ALA A 315 20.02 7.64 -1.42
N VAL A 316 20.30 6.86 -2.46
CA VAL A 316 19.55 5.63 -2.78
C VAL A 316 19.64 4.61 -1.64
N ALA A 317 20.84 4.38 -1.07
CA ALA A 317 21.01 3.48 0.07
C ALA A 317 20.19 3.91 1.30
N LEU A 318 20.13 5.21 1.58
CA LEU A 318 19.30 5.76 2.66
C LEU A 318 17.79 5.66 2.34
N LEU A 319 17.38 5.80 1.08
CA LEU A 319 15.99 5.53 0.65
C LEU A 319 15.64 4.05 0.82
N CYS A 320 16.58 3.13 0.55
CA CYS A 320 16.41 1.70 0.85
C CYS A 320 16.25 1.45 2.35
N LEU A 321 17.07 2.12 3.18
CA LEU A 321 16.92 2.06 4.64
C LEU A 321 15.54 2.60 5.08
N GLY A 322 15.06 3.68 4.46
CA GLY A 322 13.72 4.22 4.70
C GLY A 322 12.61 3.24 4.35
N GLY A 323 12.70 2.57 3.20
CA GLY A 323 11.75 1.52 2.81
C GLY A 323 11.77 0.32 3.77
N PHE A 324 12.96 -0.16 4.14
CA PHE A 324 13.17 -1.22 5.13
C PHE A 324 12.55 -0.86 6.49
N ALA A 325 12.88 0.33 7.01
CA ALA A 325 12.38 0.82 8.28
C ALA A 325 10.86 0.98 8.27
N HIS A 326 10.29 1.59 7.22
CA HIS A 326 8.85 1.77 7.06
C HIS A 326 8.09 0.44 7.14
N GLN A 327 8.52 -0.59 6.42
CA GLN A 327 7.83 -1.87 6.45
C GLN A 327 8.08 -2.65 7.75
N THR A 328 9.22 -2.44 8.43
CA THR A 328 9.47 -2.99 9.76
C THR A 328 8.41 -2.51 10.75
N LEU A 329 8.09 -1.22 10.76
CA LEU A 329 7.06 -0.66 11.65
C LEU A 329 5.63 -0.90 11.14
N SER A 330 5.39 -0.84 9.83
CA SER A 330 4.06 -1.00 9.22
C SER A 330 3.48 -2.38 9.51
N VAL A 331 4.25 -3.46 9.32
CA VAL A 331 3.79 -4.82 9.60
C VAL A 331 3.39 -5.01 11.06
N THR A 332 4.10 -4.39 12.00
CA THR A 332 3.79 -4.52 13.43
C THR A 332 2.48 -3.82 13.78
N VAL A 333 2.22 -2.62 13.25
CA VAL A 333 0.97 -1.88 13.50
C VAL A 333 -0.23 -2.57 12.84
N ILE A 334 -0.06 -3.09 11.62
CA ILE A 334 -1.14 -3.82 10.93
C ILE A 334 -1.54 -5.07 11.72
N THR A 335 -0.56 -5.84 12.21
CA THR A 335 -0.83 -7.06 12.98
C THR A 335 -1.44 -6.76 14.35
N MET A 336 -1.14 -5.61 14.97
CA MET A 336 -1.75 -5.20 16.24
C MET A 336 -3.28 -5.04 16.15
N ALA A 337 -3.84 -4.80 14.97
CA ALA A 337 -5.29 -4.79 14.80
C ALA A 337 -5.92 -6.13 15.17
N SER A 338 -5.27 -7.24 14.81
CA SER A 338 -5.73 -8.59 15.17
C SER A 338 -5.41 -8.99 16.60
N ASP A 339 -4.41 -8.34 17.21
CA ASP A 339 -3.99 -8.66 18.59
C ASP A 339 -4.82 -7.88 19.63
N LEU A 340 -5.44 -6.74 19.26
CA LEU A 340 -6.12 -5.81 20.17
C LEU A 340 -7.64 -5.77 20.03
N PHE A 341 -8.19 -6.24 18.90
CA PHE A 341 -9.61 -6.11 18.60
C PHE A 341 -10.28 -7.48 18.41
N LYS A 342 -11.58 -7.51 18.67
CA LYS A 342 -12.37 -8.72 18.47
C LYS A 342 -12.34 -9.11 16.98
N ARG A 343 -12.40 -10.40 16.72
CA ARG A 343 -12.29 -10.97 15.38
C ARG A 343 -13.24 -10.36 14.35
N ASN A 344 -14.48 -10.05 14.76
CA ASN A 344 -15.48 -9.39 13.93
C ASN A 344 -15.20 -7.90 13.71
N GLU A 345 -14.26 -7.27 14.41
CA GLU A 345 -13.88 -5.86 14.28
C GLU A 345 -12.58 -5.64 13.50
N VAL A 346 -11.71 -6.67 13.42
CA VAL A 346 -10.34 -6.57 12.86
C VAL A 346 -10.35 -5.97 11.44
N ALA A 347 -11.22 -6.46 10.55
CA ALA A 347 -11.27 -5.96 9.17
C ALA A 347 -11.70 -4.48 9.11
N THR A 348 -12.67 -4.09 9.94
CA THR A 348 -13.14 -2.70 10.04
C THR A 348 -12.04 -1.79 10.60
N VAL A 349 -11.37 -2.22 11.66
CA VAL A 349 -10.24 -1.49 12.27
C VAL A 349 -9.09 -1.32 11.27
N ALA A 350 -8.70 -2.39 10.59
CA ALA A 350 -7.64 -2.36 9.59
C ALA A 350 -7.98 -1.42 8.41
N GLY A 351 -9.24 -1.46 7.93
CA GLY A 351 -9.73 -0.58 6.87
C GLY A 351 -9.74 0.90 7.30
N MET A 352 -10.26 1.20 8.50
CA MET A 352 -10.30 2.56 9.04
C MET A 352 -8.89 3.11 9.30
N ALA A 353 -7.99 2.29 9.85
CA ALA A 353 -6.59 2.67 10.05
C ALA A 353 -5.85 2.86 8.71
N GLY A 354 -6.16 2.05 7.68
CA GLY A 354 -5.67 2.24 6.33
C GLY A 354 -6.15 3.54 5.68
N THR A 355 -7.40 3.94 5.93
CA THR A 355 -7.92 5.25 5.50
C THR A 355 -7.16 6.39 6.17
N CYS A 356 -6.83 6.28 7.47
CA CYS A 356 -5.97 7.27 8.15
C CYS A 356 -4.57 7.33 7.53
N GLY A 357 -3.95 6.19 7.21
CA GLY A 357 -2.65 6.14 6.53
C GLY A 357 -2.67 6.84 5.17
N ASN A 358 -3.67 6.53 4.31
CA ASN A 358 -3.85 7.23 3.04
C ASN A 358 -4.08 8.74 3.23
N GLY A 359 -4.79 9.14 4.30
CA GLY A 359 -4.94 10.54 4.70
C GLY A 359 -3.60 11.20 5.01
N GLY A 360 -2.69 10.50 5.70
CA GLY A 360 -1.31 10.95 5.94
C GLY A 360 -0.54 11.19 4.65
N VAL A 361 -0.59 10.23 3.71
CA VAL A 361 0.04 10.38 2.38
C VAL A 361 -0.52 11.58 1.63
N LEU A 362 -1.84 11.76 1.64
CA LEU A 362 -2.52 12.88 0.99
C LEU A 362 -2.02 14.21 1.54
N VAL A 363 -2.10 14.39 2.87
CA VAL A 363 -1.70 15.64 3.53
C VAL A 363 -0.21 15.93 3.28
N PHE A 364 0.64 14.93 3.45
CA PHE A 364 2.08 15.10 3.27
C PHE A 364 2.44 15.43 1.82
N SER A 365 1.78 14.80 0.82
CA SER A 365 1.96 15.14 -0.60
C SER A 365 1.56 16.58 -0.92
N LEU A 366 0.46 17.07 -0.34
CA LEU A 366 0.07 18.48 -0.50
C LEU A 366 1.10 19.43 0.10
N ILE A 367 1.66 19.09 1.27
CA ILE A 367 2.71 19.89 1.93
C ILE A 367 3.98 19.90 1.08
N ILE A 368 4.44 18.75 0.55
CA ILE A 368 5.59 18.70 -0.38
C ILE A 368 5.32 19.61 -1.58
N GLY A 369 4.17 19.46 -2.24
CA GLY A 369 3.85 20.21 -3.45
C GLY A 369 3.82 21.72 -3.24
N ALA A 370 3.31 22.17 -2.09
CA ALA A 370 3.23 23.58 -1.75
C ALA A 370 4.60 24.21 -1.43
N LEU A 371 5.51 23.47 -0.82
CA LEU A 371 6.72 24.03 -0.22
C LEU A 371 8.01 23.59 -0.92
N VAL A 372 8.04 22.51 -1.69
CA VAL A 372 9.28 21.95 -2.24
C VAL A 372 10.04 22.92 -3.16
N ALA A 373 9.32 23.79 -3.87
CA ALA A 373 9.93 24.80 -4.71
C ALA A 373 10.68 25.89 -3.90
N ALA A 374 10.22 26.16 -2.68
CA ALA A 374 10.81 27.19 -1.81
C ALA A 374 11.92 26.63 -0.92
N ILE A 375 11.76 25.43 -0.34
CA ILE A 375 12.67 24.90 0.68
C ILE A 375 13.40 23.61 0.25
N GLY A 376 13.14 23.09 -0.96
CA GLY A 376 13.72 21.84 -1.46
C GLY A 376 13.16 20.60 -0.78
N TYR A 377 13.75 19.42 -1.07
CA TYR A 377 13.30 18.14 -0.55
C TYR A 377 13.85 17.79 0.84
N THR A 378 14.99 18.35 1.24
CA THR A 378 15.70 17.98 2.48
C THR A 378 14.84 18.08 3.73
N PRO A 379 14.06 19.15 3.98
CA PRO A 379 13.23 19.25 5.18
C PRO A 379 12.17 18.15 5.27
N PHE A 380 11.65 17.69 4.14
CA PHE A 380 10.66 16.62 4.12
C PHE A 380 11.27 15.26 4.50
N PHE A 381 12.48 14.96 4.03
CA PHE A 381 13.19 13.75 4.47
C PHE A 381 13.52 13.78 5.96
N VAL A 382 13.92 14.94 6.50
CA VAL A 382 14.12 15.12 7.94
C VAL A 382 12.81 14.89 8.70
N CYS A 383 11.71 15.45 8.22
CA CYS A 383 10.38 15.27 8.79
C CYS A 383 10.00 13.78 8.82
N LEU A 384 10.13 13.06 7.69
CA LEU A 384 9.84 11.62 7.63
C LEU A 384 10.69 10.82 8.63
N GLY A 385 11.96 11.16 8.81
CA GLY A 385 12.83 10.50 9.78
C GLY A 385 12.42 10.68 11.25
N VAL A 386 11.60 11.69 11.55
CA VAL A 386 11.19 12.02 12.93
C VAL A 386 9.74 11.62 13.23
N LEU A 387 8.85 11.64 12.22
CA LEU A 387 7.42 11.36 12.41
C LEU A 387 7.15 10.00 13.05
N ASP A 388 7.93 8.99 12.73
CA ASP A 388 7.76 7.65 13.26
C ASP A 388 8.19 7.52 14.72
N LEU A 389 9.09 8.37 15.22
CA LEU A 389 9.38 8.46 16.66
C LEU A 389 8.17 9.01 17.43
N ILE A 390 7.47 9.99 16.86
CA ILE A 390 6.21 10.48 17.41
C ILE A 390 5.16 9.36 17.36
N GLY A 391 5.10 8.61 16.26
CA GLY A 391 4.25 7.43 16.12
C GLY A 391 4.55 6.37 17.19
N ALA A 392 5.81 6.10 17.48
CA ALA A 392 6.24 5.21 18.57
C ALA A 392 5.76 5.70 19.92
N LEU A 393 5.93 6.99 20.21
CA LEU A 393 5.44 7.60 21.47
C LEU A 393 3.92 7.45 21.61
N ILE A 394 3.17 7.71 20.53
CA ILE A 394 1.71 7.53 20.51
C ILE A 394 1.35 6.06 20.77
N LEU A 395 2.05 5.13 20.13
CA LEU A 395 1.82 3.69 20.32
C LEU A 395 2.05 3.27 21.78
N TRP A 396 3.13 3.73 22.41
CA TRP A 396 3.43 3.43 23.82
C TRP A 396 2.44 4.08 24.79
N THR A 397 1.91 5.24 24.46
CA THR A 397 0.98 5.97 25.36
C THR A 397 -0.47 5.53 25.20
N LEU A 398 -0.93 5.30 23.96
CA LEU A 398 -2.35 5.04 23.69
C LEU A 398 -2.73 3.57 23.70
N VAL A 399 -1.89 2.67 23.19
CA VAL A 399 -2.23 1.25 23.17
C VAL A 399 -2.17 0.68 24.57
N ARG A 400 -3.16 -0.11 24.94
CA ARG A 400 -3.20 -0.86 26.19
C ARG A 400 -3.46 -2.32 25.90
N GLU A 401 -2.84 -3.20 26.67
CA GLU A 401 -3.12 -4.63 26.61
C GLU A 401 -4.59 -4.87 26.99
N PRO A 402 -5.28 -5.75 26.27
CA PRO A 402 -6.58 -6.22 26.75
C PRO A 402 -6.34 -6.83 28.13
N HIS A 403 -6.98 -6.30 29.16
CA HIS A 403 -7.03 -6.99 30.44
C HIS A 403 -7.88 -8.24 30.21
N ASP A 404 -7.34 -9.40 30.58
CA ASP A 404 -8.13 -10.62 30.74
C ASP A 404 -9.24 -10.31 31.74
N SER A 405 -10.47 -10.09 31.21
CA SER A 405 -11.70 -9.86 31.99
C SER A 405 -12.49 -11.14 32.04
#